data_b40090fc63e6d4c61df5b813deeb98c4
#
_entry.id   b40090fc63e6d4c61df5b813deeb98c4
#
_cell.length_a   1.000
_cell.length_b   1.000
_cell.length_c   1.000
_cell.angle_alpha   90.00
_cell.angle_beta   90.00
_cell.angle_gamma   90.00
#
_symmetry.space_group_name_H-M   'P 1'
#
loop_
_entity.id
_entity.type
_entity.pdbx_description
1 polymer ?
#
loop_
_entity_poly.entity_id
_entity_poly.type
_entity_poly.pdbx_seq_one_letter_code
_entity_poly.pdbx_strand_id
1 'polypeptide(L)'
;AKELFLKGYLVKLWCPFPLKKTLTINYVNYLTSLGVEILGEPPNPEGKDLWIDAIFGNNQNRKVDEELIELFNKKFKKGSGKVVSIDVPTGLCPDSGKPFSKNAVKANYNLVIGLNKIGLLQDAALPYIGELHHIDIGISRSQLCKLESKILKITYQDFKTINLPLLPKNSSKYKRGRTLLIAGSERYPGAAHLVIKGAISSGAGFVAAILPDLVSKLIWQVEPEAVVVGKLSSDPNGNSILFDALKDIDFSNYDSIVIGPGIGLNEDDWEKSTQYLL
;
A
#
# COMPACT_ATOMS: atom_id res chain seq x y z
N ALA A 1 17.34 23.52 2.19
CA ALA A 1 17.38 24.99 2.41
C ALA A 1 18.35 25.64 1.42
N LYS A 2 19.64 25.29 1.43
CA LYS A 2 20.69 25.94 0.59
C LYS A 2 20.28 26.03 -0.89
N GLU A 3 19.95 24.90 -1.52
CA GLU A 3 19.62 24.85 -2.95
C GLU A 3 18.35 25.68 -3.29
N LEU A 4 17.38 25.71 -2.41
CA LEU A 4 16.20 26.55 -2.58
C LEU A 4 16.56 28.03 -2.53
N PHE A 5 17.38 28.42 -1.56
CA PHE A 5 17.83 29.80 -1.43
C PHE A 5 18.65 30.27 -2.64
N LEU A 6 19.60 29.43 -3.09
CA LEU A 6 20.42 29.74 -4.29
C LEU A 6 19.59 29.82 -5.58
N LYS A 7 18.43 29.17 -5.63
CA LYS A 7 17.47 29.28 -6.73
C LYS A 7 16.50 30.46 -6.60
N GLY A 8 16.72 31.35 -5.61
CA GLY A 8 15.95 32.57 -5.43
C GLY A 8 14.65 32.42 -4.63
N TYR A 9 14.41 31.27 -4.01
CA TYR A 9 13.26 31.14 -3.11
C TYR A 9 13.51 31.82 -1.79
N LEU A 10 12.47 32.49 -1.22
CA LEU A 10 12.51 33.01 0.13
C LEU A 10 12.50 31.82 1.12
N VAL A 11 13.62 31.63 1.79
CA VAL A 11 13.81 30.54 2.75
C VAL A 11 14.00 31.13 4.15
N LYS A 12 13.28 30.58 5.12
CA LYS A 12 13.45 30.83 6.55
C LYS A 12 13.74 29.52 7.26
N LEU A 13 14.56 29.54 8.27
CA LEU A 13 14.90 28.38 9.08
C LEU A 13 14.30 28.51 10.46
N TRP A 14 13.69 27.43 10.94
CA TRP A 14 13.27 27.27 12.32
C TRP A 14 13.84 25.98 12.88
N CYS A 15 14.56 26.08 13.98
CA CYS A 15 15.20 24.94 14.63
C CYS A 15 14.56 24.73 16.01
N PRO A 16 13.54 23.83 16.13
CA PRO A 16 12.84 23.62 17.40
C PRO A 16 13.71 22.98 18.50
N PHE A 17 14.88 22.44 18.11
CA PHE A 17 15.81 21.80 19.02
C PHE A 17 17.22 22.35 18.87
N PRO A 18 18.06 22.30 19.92
CA PRO A 18 19.47 22.66 19.84
C PRO A 18 20.20 21.82 18.79
N LEU A 19 20.96 22.45 17.94
CA LEU A 19 21.78 21.79 16.93
C LEU A 19 22.95 21.08 17.58
N LYS A 20 23.07 19.76 17.37
CA LYS A 20 24.13 18.93 17.99
C LYS A 20 25.21 18.47 17.02
N LYS A 21 24.86 18.31 15.73
CA LYS A 21 25.79 17.78 14.73
C LYS A 21 26.58 18.93 14.11
N THR A 22 27.90 18.84 14.13
CA THR A 22 28.81 19.84 13.56
C THR A 22 28.47 20.19 12.12
N LEU A 23 28.15 19.19 11.29
CA LEU A 23 27.79 19.42 9.90
C LEU A 23 26.51 20.28 9.79
N THR A 24 25.50 20.03 10.62
CA THR A 24 24.25 20.81 10.63
C THR A 24 24.53 22.25 11.07
N ILE A 25 25.34 22.44 12.12
CA ILE A 25 25.76 23.77 12.61
C ILE A 25 26.47 24.52 11.49
N ASN A 26 27.43 23.91 10.81
CA ASN A 26 28.18 24.52 9.72
C ASN A 26 27.25 24.96 8.56
N TYR A 27 26.25 24.12 8.19
CA TYR A 27 25.29 24.50 7.16
C TYR A 27 24.37 25.64 7.59
N VAL A 28 23.94 25.67 8.83
CA VAL A 28 23.12 26.79 9.35
C VAL A 28 23.93 28.06 9.37
N ASN A 29 25.15 28.04 9.89
CA ASN A 29 26.04 29.20 9.89
C ASN A 29 26.31 29.71 8.47
N TYR A 30 26.56 28.84 7.53
CA TYR A 30 26.71 29.20 6.12
C TYR A 30 25.46 29.86 5.54
N LEU A 31 24.26 29.29 5.80
CA LEU A 31 23.01 29.89 5.35
C LEU A 31 22.76 31.27 5.97
N THR A 32 23.09 31.42 7.25
CA THR A 32 23.02 32.74 7.95
C THR A 32 23.98 33.79 7.31
N SER A 33 25.18 33.35 6.93
CA SER A 33 26.14 34.25 6.23
C SER A 33 25.66 34.67 4.84
N LEU A 34 24.77 33.89 4.22
CA LEU A 34 24.09 34.23 2.96
C LEU A 34 22.82 35.08 3.15
N GLY A 35 22.45 35.41 4.39
CA GLY A 35 21.29 36.23 4.71
C GLY A 35 19.98 35.47 4.91
N VAL A 36 20.02 34.15 5.09
CA VAL A 36 18.84 33.35 5.43
C VAL A 36 18.42 33.65 6.87
N GLU A 37 17.17 34.03 7.07
CA GLU A 37 16.59 34.36 8.38
C GLU A 37 16.41 33.05 9.21
N ILE A 38 16.91 33.11 10.47
CA ILE A 38 16.65 32.08 11.47
C ILE A 38 15.56 32.60 12.41
N LEU A 39 14.43 31.87 12.45
CA LEU A 39 13.31 32.23 13.31
C LEU A 39 13.59 31.79 14.75
N GLY A 40 13.43 32.75 15.70
CA GLY A 40 13.48 32.46 17.14
C GLY A 40 12.23 31.78 17.67
N GLU A 41 11.09 32.04 17.02
CA GLU A 41 9.78 31.53 17.39
C GLU A 41 9.20 30.63 16.29
N PRO A 42 8.26 29.73 16.63
CA PRO A 42 7.57 28.90 15.65
C PRO A 42 6.90 29.75 14.56
N PRO A 43 6.99 29.35 13.29
CA PRO A 43 6.31 30.07 12.20
C PRO A 43 4.78 29.93 12.32
N ASN A 44 4.06 30.93 11.79
CA ASN A 44 2.60 30.96 11.82
C ASN A 44 2.01 29.81 10.95
N PRO A 45 1.28 28.85 11.54
CA PRO A 45 0.71 27.73 10.79
C PRO A 45 -0.41 28.15 9.83
N GLU A 46 -0.99 29.33 9.96
CA GLU A 46 -2.06 29.84 9.10
C GLU A 46 -1.54 30.55 7.85
N GLY A 47 -0.23 30.77 7.77
CA GLY A 47 0.43 31.37 6.60
C GLY A 47 0.32 30.50 5.34
N LYS A 48 0.60 31.08 4.18
CA LYS A 48 0.57 30.39 2.87
C LYS A 48 1.89 29.68 2.53
N ASP A 49 2.89 29.78 3.41
CA ASP A 49 4.22 29.23 3.17
C ASP A 49 4.21 27.71 3.08
N LEU A 50 5.09 27.17 2.25
CA LEU A 50 5.42 25.75 2.25
C LEU A 50 6.27 25.43 3.48
N TRP A 51 5.85 24.43 4.27
CA TRP A 51 6.65 23.94 5.38
C TRP A 51 7.36 22.66 5.01
N ILE A 52 8.63 22.57 5.37
CA ILE A 52 9.44 21.37 5.15
C ILE A 52 9.81 20.80 6.51
N ASP A 53 9.21 19.66 6.84
CA ASP A 53 9.57 18.84 8.00
C ASP A 53 10.86 18.07 7.68
N ALA A 54 11.96 18.57 8.20
CA ALA A 54 13.29 17.99 8.12
C ALA A 54 13.91 17.82 9.52
N ILE A 55 13.09 17.63 10.54
CA ILE A 55 13.50 17.58 11.94
C ILE A 55 14.11 16.22 12.25
N PHE A 56 13.42 15.15 11.93
CA PHE A 56 13.89 13.77 12.08
C PHE A 56 13.75 13.01 10.77
N GLY A 57 14.49 11.93 10.64
CA GLY A 57 14.42 11.02 9.49
C GLY A 57 14.33 9.56 9.97
N ASN A 58 14.90 8.64 9.20
CA ASN A 58 14.83 7.20 9.46
C ASN A 58 15.31 6.76 10.85
N ASN A 59 16.22 7.50 11.49
CA ASN A 59 16.79 7.12 12.78
C ASN A 59 15.98 7.59 14.00
N GLN A 60 14.75 8.06 13.80
CA GLN A 60 13.90 8.44 14.93
C GLN A 60 13.37 7.19 15.64
N ASN A 61 13.45 7.20 16.97
CA ASN A 61 13.08 6.06 17.81
C ASN A 61 12.44 6.48 19.15
N ARG A 62 11.96 7.73 19.25
CA ARG A 62 11.45 8.29 20.49
C ARG A 62 10.22 9.16 20.26
N LYS A 63 9.47 9.38 21.31
CA LYS A 63 8.37 10.32 21.33
C LYS A 63 8.88 11.72 21.04
N VAL A 64 8.08 12.48 20.32
CA VAL A 64 8.28 13.89 19.99
C VAL A 64 7.26 14.68 20.77
N ASP A 65 7.61 15.93 21.06
CA ASP A 65 6.72 16.86 21.72
C ASP A 65 5.39 17.01 20.95
N GLU A 66 4.28 16.83 21.65
CA GLU A 66 2.96 16.87 21.06
C GLU A 66 2.62 18.28 20.54
N GLU A 67 3.10 19.34 21.18
CA GLU A 67 2.89 20.72 20.73
C GLU A 67 3.52 20.97 19.36
N LEU A 68 4.73 20.42 19.15
CA LEU A 68 5.41 20.49 17.86
C LEU A 68 4.59 19.77 16.76
N ILE A 69 4.11 18.57 17.07
CA ILE A 69 3.29 17.80 16.13
C ILE A 69 1.97 18.51 15.83
N GLU A 70 1.33 19.05 16.84
CA GLU A 70 0.08 19.79 16.68
C GLU A 70 0.26 21.05 15.84
N LEU A 71 1.38 21.74 15.98
CA LEU A 71 1.72 22.91 15.16
C LEU A 71 1.76 22.55 13.66
N PHE A 72 2.48 21.48 13.30
CA PHE A 72 2.51 20.98 11.92
C PHE A 72 1.14 20.49 11.44
N ASN A 73 0.40 19.81 12.29
CA ASN A 73 -0.93 19.29 11.94
C ASN A 73 -1.96 20.43 11.81
N LYS A 74 -1.77 21.54 12.53
CA LYS A 74 -2.53 22.78 12.35
C LYS A 74 -2.27 23.38 10.97
N LYS A 75 -1.00 23.44 10.57
CA LYS A 75 -0.60 23.86 9.22
C LYS A 75 -1.23 22.96 8.14
N PHE A 76 -1.18 21.67 8.30
CA PHE A 76 -1.76 20.70 7.37
C PHE A 76 -3.29 20.87 7.21
N LYS A 77 -4.01 21.08 8.32
CA LYS A 77 -5.49 21.18 8.32
C LYS A 77 -6.02 22.48 7.69
N LYS A 78 -5.32 23.58 7.86
CA LYS A 78 -5.82 24.90 7.44
C LYS A 78 -5.76 25.15 5.93
N GLY A 79 -5.17 24.23 5.15
CA GLY A 79 -5.18 24.27 3.68
C GLY A 79 -4.47 25.46 3.02
N SER A 80 -3.93 26.39 3.81
CA SER A 80 -3.29 27.63 3.34
C SER A 80 -1.82 27.47 2.94
N GLY A 81 -1.31 26.26 2.89
CA GLY A 81 0.05 25.88 2.47
C GLY A 81 0.22 24.39 2.60
N LYS A 82 1.31 23.89 2.06
CA LYS A 82 1.62 22.46 2.05
C LYS A 82 2.65 22.13 3.10
N VAL A 83 2.62 20.89 3.59
CA VAL A 83 3.67 20.30 4.42
C VAL A 83 4.35 19.22 3.60
N VAL A 84 5.67 19.30 3.50
CA VAL A 84 6.53 18.30 2.85
C VAL A 84 7.43 17.69 3.91
N SER A 85 7.37 16.38 4.10
CA SER A 85 8.30 15.68 4.99
C SER A 85 9.48 15.12 4.21
N ILE A 86 10.66 15.22 4.80
CA ILE A 86 11.88 14.65 4.26
C ILE A 86 12.15 13.32 4.95
N ASP A 87 12.25 12.27 4.16
CA ASP A 87 12.54 10.89 4.55
C ASP A 87 11.37 10.22 5.30
N VAL A 88 11.14 10.54 6.55
CA VAL A 88 10.04 10.01 7.38
C VAL A 88 9.41 11.16 8.16
N PRO A 89 8.08 11.29 8.17
CA PRO A 89 7.41 12.32 8.95
C PRO A 89 7.82 12.28 10.43
N THR A 90 8.08 13.45 11.00
CA THR A 90 8.49 13.56 12.40
C THR A 90 7.46 12.94 13.34
N GLY A 91 7.92 12.02 14.21
CA GLY A 91 7.09 11.27 15.14
C GLY A 91 6.52 9.96 14.62
N LEU A 92 6.78 9.58 13.35
CA LEU A 92 6.33 8.33 12.75
C LEU A 92 7.43 7.25 12.80
N CYS A 93 7.10 6.04 13.20
CA CYS A 93 8.04 4.92 13.22
C CYS A 93 8.33 4.43 11.78
N PRO A 94 9.61 4.41 11.34
CA PRO A 94 9.97 3.99 9.99
C PRO A 94 9.74 2.51 9.71
N ASP A 95 9.66 1.67 10.75
CA ASP A 95 9.49 0.23 10.60
C ASP A 95 8.02 -0.20 10.65
N SER A 96 7.23 0.37 11.58
CA SER A 96 5.83 -0.03 11.80
C SER A 96 4.80 0.91 11.18
N GLY A 97 5.20 2.12 10.78
CA GLY A 97 4.27 3.15 10.31
C GLY A 97 3.36 3.75 11.38
N LYS A 98 3.54 3.37 12.64
CA LYS A 98 2.75 3.88 13.76
C LYS A 98 3.43 5.11 14.39
N PRO A 99 2.68 6.09 14.88
CA PRO A 99 3.25 7.17 15.67
C PRO A 99 3.94 6.65 16.95
N PHE A 100 5.04 7.29 17.35
CA PHE A 100 5.70 7.00 18.63
C PHE A 100 4.92 7.52 19.85
N SER A 101 3.97 8.46 19.62
CA SER A 101 3.04 8.98 20.63
C SER A 101 1.62 8.96 20.06
N LYS A 102 0.76 9.86 20.49
CA LYS A 102 -0.63 9.93 20.03
C LYS A 102 -0.75 10.23 18.52
N ASN A 103 0.14 11.08 17.99
CA ASN A 103 0.14 11.51 16.61
C ASN A 103 1.57 11.63 16.06
N ALA A 104 1.67 11.83 14.75
CA ALA A 104 2.87 12.23 14.03
C ALA A 104 2.55 13.42 13.13
N VAL A 105 3.56 14.04 12.57
CA VAL A 105 3.40 15.11 11.57
C VAL A 105 2.66 14.54 10.36
N LYS A 106 1.64 15.28 9.89
CA LYS A 106 0.92 14.99 8.65
C LYS A 106 1.52 15.79 7.51
N ALA A 107 1.91 15.10 6.46
CA ALA A 107 2.48 15.71 5.27
C ALA A 107 1.53 15.56 4.06
N ASN A 108 1.58 16.53 3.14
CA ASN A 108 0.94 16.42 1.83
C ASN A 108 1.82 15.62 0.88
N TYR A 109 3.15 15.74 1.03
CA TYR A 109 4.15 15.04 0.25
C TYR A 109 5.24 14.52 1.17
N ASN A 110 5.69 13.31 0.93
CA ASN A 110 6.81 12.72 1.65
C ASN A 110 7.92 12.34 0.67
N LEU A 111 9.08 12.97 0.82
CA LEU A 111 10.25 12.75 -0.03
C LEU A 111 11.14 11.70 0.60
N VAL A 112 10.97 10.45 0.19
CA VAL A 112 11.70 9.29 0.74
C VAL A 112 13.09 9.24 0.16
N ILE A 113 14.12 9.35 1.00
CA ILE A 113 15.52 9.35 0.59
C ILE A 113 16.04 7.90 0.46
N GLY A 114 16.59 7.56 -0.70
CA GLY A 114 17.19 6.26 -0.97
C GLY A 114 16.13 5.13 -1.00
N LEU A 115 16.12 4.25 -0.01
CA LEU A 115 15.20 3.11 0.02
C LEU A 115 13.89 3.45 0.75
N ASN A 116 12.79 2.87 0.29
CA ASN A 116 11.52 2.96 1.00
C ASN A 116 11.63 2.29 2.38
N LYS A 117 11.09 2.94 3.39
CA LYS A 117 10.97 2.38 4.72
C LYS A 117 9.69 1.55 4.78
N ILE A 118 9.77 0.35 5.35
CA ILE A 118 8.64 -0.58 5.41
C ILE A 118 7.42 0.07 6.08
N GLY A 119 7.65 0.83 7.15
CA GLY A 119 6.59 1.51 7.88
C GLY A 119 5.81 2.51 7.05
N LEU A 120 6.43 3.18 6.07
CA LEU A 120 5.73 4.12 5.19
C LEU A 120 4.76 3.43 4.20
N LEU A 121 4.87 2.13 4.05
CA LEU A 121 4.01 1.31 3.17
C LEU A 121 2.93 0.56 3.97
N GLN A 122 2.80 0.82 5.27
CA GLN A 122 1.78 0.23 6.13
C GLN A 122 0.54 1.11 6.18
N ASP A 123 -0.63 0.50 6.35
CA ASP A 123 -1.91 1.22 6.48
C ASP A 123 -1.89 2.24 7.62
N ALA A 124 -1.18 1.94 8.70
CA ALA A 124 -1.02 2.85 9.84
C ALA A 124 -0.35 4.18 9.48
N ALA A 125 0.47 4.21 8.43
CA ALA A 125 1.18 5.40 7.98
C ALA A 125 0.33 6.30 7.06
N LEU A 126 -0.69 5.77 6.40
CA LEU A 126 -1.49 6.48 5.39
C LEU A 126 -2.00 7.86 5.85
N PRO A 127 -2.45 8.05 7.12
CA PRO A 127 -2.91 9.35 7.57
C PRO A 127 -1.82 10.44 7.65
N TYR A 128 -0.54 10.07 7.54
CA TYR A 128 0.60 10.94 7.82
C TYR A 128 1.49 11.24 6.62
N ILE A 129 1.56 10.35 5.64
CA ILE A 129 2.58 10.38 4.58
C ILE A 129 2.19 11.17 3.32
N GLY A 130 0.89 11.38 3.08
CA GLY A 130 0.43 11.98 1.82
C GLY A 130 0.95 11.23 0.59
N GLU A 131 1.37 11.97 -0.43
CA GLU A 131 1.95 11.38 -1.65
C GLU A 131 3.45 11.07 -1.45
N LEU A 132 3.84 9.81 -1.70
CA LEU A 132 5.23 9.36 -1.57
C LEU A 132 6.02 9.61 -2.86
N HIS A 133 7.11 10.38 -2.73
CA HIS A 133 8.07 10.61 -3.80
C HIS A 133 9.43 10.02 -3.43
N HIS A 134 9.95 9.13 -4.24
CA HIS A 134 11.25 8.53 -4.05
C HIS A 134 12.37 9.46 -4.58
N ILE A 135 13.36 9.73 -3.74
CA ILE A 135 14.55 10.51 -4.10
C ILE A 135 15.74 9.55 -4.23
N ASP A 136 16.17 9.35 -5.46
CA ASP A 136 17.36 8.56 -5.73
C ASP A 136 18.62 9.31 -5.25
N ILE A 137 19.46 8.61 -4.50
CA ILE A 137 20.74 9.11 -3.98
C ILE A 137 21.94 8.39 -4.59
N GLY A 138 21.74 7.69 -5.70
CA GLY A 138 22.80 7.01 -6.43
C GLY A 138 23.24 5.68 -5.82
N ILE A 139 22.35 4.95 -5.12
CA ILE A 139 22.64 3.59 -4.64
C ILE A 139 22.72 2.66 -5.86
N SER A 140 23.88 2.08 -6.10
CA SER A 140 24.09 1.24 -7.27
C SER A 140 23.28 -0.06 -7.20
N ARG A 141 22.87 -0.58 -8.37
CA ARG A 141 22.15 -1.86 -8.45
C ARG A 141 22.94 -3.01 -7.83
N SER A 142 24.26 -3.01 -7.96
CA SER A 142 25.14 -4.02 -7.34
C SER A 142 25.09 -3.98 -5.80
N GLN A 143 24.92 -2.80 -5.21
CA GLN A 143 24.72 -2.66 -3.76
C GLN A 143 23.32 -3.13 -3.35
N LEU A 144 22.29 -2.80 -4.13
CA LEU A 144 20.91 -3.24 -3.88
C LEU A 144 20.77 -4.76 -3.94
N CYS A 145 21.43 -5.41 -4.90
CA CYS A 145 21.41 -6.88 -5.02
C CYS A 145 22.08 -7.61 -3.84
N LYS A 146 22.89 -6.93 -3.04
CA LYS A 146 23.51 -7.50 -1.82
C LYS A 146 22.60 -7.40 -0.60
N LEU A 147 21.50 -6.68 -0.71
CA LEU A 147 20.52 -6.59 0.38
C LEU A 147 19.67 -7.86 0.40
N GLU A 148 19.68 -8.55 1.53
CA GLU A 148 18.83 -9.74 1.77
C GLU A 148 17.38 -9.35 2.08
N SER A 149 16.82 -8.39 1.35
CA SER A 149 15.45 -7.97 1.56
C SER A 149 14.49 -8.97 0.94
N LYS A 150 13.61 -9.53 1.77
CA LYS A 150 12.52 -10.41 1.33
C LYS A 150 11.27 -9.65 0.88
N ILE A 151 11.23 -8.33 1.08
CA ILE A 151 10.09 -7.48 0.76
C ILE A 151 10.47 -6.59 -0.41
N LEU A 152 9.77 -6.77 -1.53
CA LEU A 152 9.98 -6.02 -2.75
C LEU A 152 8.70 -5.26 -3.11
N LYS A 153 8.86 -4.02 -3.58
CA LYS A 153 7.76 -3.25 -4.16
C LYS A 153 7.70 -3.52 -5.66
N ILE A 154 6.58 -4.03 -6.12
CA ILE A 154 6.31 -4.16 -7.56
C ILE A 154 6.15 -2.75 -8.16
N THR A 155 6.88 -2.50 -9.23
CA THR A 155 6.86 -1.23 -9.97
C THR A 155 6.24 -1.41 -11.35
N TYR A 156 5.91 -0.30 -12.02
CA TYR A 156 5.46 -0.36 -13.42
C TYR A 156 6.52 -0.96 -14.37
N GLN A 157 7.81 -0.83 -14.04
CA GLN A 157 8.89 -1.44 -14.84
C GLN A 157 8.88 -2.96 -14.70
N ASP A 158 8.64 -3.48 -13.50
CA ASP A 158 8.52 -4.93 -13.28
C ASP A 158 7.34 -5.48 -14.08
N PHE A 159 6.20 -4.74 -14.08
CA PHE A 159 5.04 -5.13 -14.87
C PHE A 159 5.32 -5.15 -16.38
N LYS A 160 6.11 -4.22 -16.91
CA LYS A 160 6.53 -4.21 -18.33
C LYS A 160 7.40 -5.41 -18.71
N THR A 161 8.12 -6.02 -17.75
CA THR A 161 8.94 -7.20 -17.99
C THR A 161 8.15 -8.51 -17.97
N ILE A 162 6.90 -8.49 -17.51
CA ILE A 162 6.03 -9.65 -17.55
C ILE A 162 5.63 -9.91 -18.99
N ASN A 163 6.20 -10.96 -19.59
CA ASN A 163 5.78 -11.43 -20.89
C ASN A 163 4.41 -12.12 -20.73
N LEU A 164 3.34 -11.37 -20.97
CA LEU A 164 2.02 -11.99 -21.09
C LEU A 164 2.05 -12.91 -22.32
N PRO A 165 1.65 -14.19 -22.18
CA PRO A 165 1.65 -15.12 -23.30
C PRO A 165 0.72 -14.60 -24.39
N LEU A 166 1.26 -14.41 -25.59
CA LEU A 166 0.43 -14.10 -26.76
C LEU A 166 -0.42 -15.31 -27.08
N LEU A 167 -1.72 -15.13 -27.06
CA LEU A 167 -2.65 -16.20 -27.41
C LEU A 167 -2.52 -16.53 -28.91
N PRO A 168 -2.21 -17.78 -29.28
CA PRO A 168 -2.17 -18.19 -30.67
C PRO A 168 -3.54 -17.95 -31.33
N LYS A 169 -3.55 -17.50 -32.59
CA LYS A 169 -4.80 -17.22 -33.32
C LYS A 169 -5.76 -18.41 -33.40
N ASN A 170 -5.24 -19.64 -33.29
CA ASN A 170 -6.01 -20.89 -33.30
C ASN A 170 -6.26 -21.43 -31.89
N SER A 171 -6.20 -20.61 -30.85
CA SER A 171 -6.46 -21.05 -29.47
C SER A 171 -7.93 -21.41 -29.29
N SER A 172 -8.20 -22.61 -28.81
CA SER A 172 -9.51 -22.99 -28.28
C SER A 172 -9.73 -22.47 -26.87
N LYS A 173 -10.97 -22.46 -26.40
CA LYS A 173 -11.28 -22.06 -25.02
C LYS A 173 -10.48 -22.86 -23.96
N TYR A 174 -10.21 -24.13 -24.21
CA TYR A 174 -9.43 -24.97 -23.29
C TYR A 174 -7.92 -24.68 -23.33
N LYS A 175 -7.39 -24.22 -24.46
CA LYS A 175 -5.99 -23.83 -24.59
C LYS A 175 -5.68 -22.47 -23.97
N ARG A 176 -6.72 -21.69 -23.66
CA ARG A 176 -6.58 -20.39 -22.98
C ARG A 176 -6.54 -20.50 -21.46
N GLY A 177 -6.55 -21.71 -20.93
CA GLY A 177 -6.56 -22.01 -19.51
C GLY A 177 -7.96 -22.20 -18.94
N ARG A 178 -8.02 -23.12 -17.97
CA ARG A 178 -9.20 -23.48 -17.20
C ARG A 178 -9.03 -22.95 -15.78
N THR A 179 -9.90 -22.07 -15.37
CA THR A 179 -9.87 -21.47 -14.02
C THR A 179 -11.03 -21.96 -13.20
N LEU A 180 -10.77 -22.47 -12.00
CA LEU A 180 -11.77 -22.78 -11.00
C LEU A 180 -11.89 -21.63 -10.01
N LEU A 181 -13.11 -21.14 -9.80
CA LEU A 181 -13.43 -20.08 -8.85
C LEU A 181 -14.28 -20.63 -7.71
N ILE A 182 -13.86 -20.44 -6.47
CA ILE A 182 -14.61 -20.82 -5.28
C ILE A 182 -14.85 -19.53 -4.50
N ALA A 183 -16.06 -19.00 -4.57
CA ALA A 183 -16.33 -17.63 -4.14
C ALA A 183 -17.79 -17.38 -3.77
N GLY A 184 -18.01 -16.31 -3.02
CA GLY A 184 -19.30 -15.85 -2.58
C GLY A 184 -19.81 -16.56 -1.34
N SER A 185 -20.79 -15.98 -0.73
CA SER A 185 -21.60 -16.53 0.37
C SER A 185 -23.01 -15.93 0.29
N GLU A 186 -23.92 -16.37 1.12
CA GLU A 186 -25.24 -15.74 1.21
C GLU A 186 -25.16 -14.28 1.61
N ARG A 187 -24.15 -13.91 2.43
CA ARG A 187 -23.87 -12.53 2.83
C ARG A 187 -23.25 -11.68 1.71
N TYR A 188 -22.45 -12.31 0.85
CA TYR A 188 -21.67 -11.62 -0.18
C TYR A 188 -21.85 -12.23 -1.58
N PRO A 189 -23.11 -12.34 -2.08
CA PRO A 189 -23.37 -12.95 -3.39
C PRO A 189 -22.71 -12.19 -4.55
N GLY A 190 -22.60 -10.87 -4.43
CA GLY A 190 -21.96 -10.02 -5.44
C GLY A 190 -20.45 -10.29 -5.62
N ALA A 191 -19.76 -10.80 -4.60
CA ALA A 191 -18.35 -11.14 -4.71
C ALA A 191 -18.12 -12.31 -5.70
N ALA A 192 -19.04 -13.27 -5.73
CA ALA A 192 -19.03 -14.35 -6.72
C ALA A 192 -19.14 -13.81 -8.14
N HIS A 193 -20.05 -12.89 -8.39
CA HIS A 193 -20.20 -12.25 -9.70
C HIS A 193 -18.92 -11.47 -10.10
N LEU A 194 -18.37 -10.68 -9.20
CA LEU A 194 -17.19 -9.87 -9.48
C LEU A 194 -15.95 -10.74 -9.81
N VAL A 195 -15.75 -11.85 -9.11
CA VAL A 195 -14.61 -12.74 -9.39
C VAL A 195 -14.76 -13.46 -10.72
N ILE A 196 -15.99 -13.89 -11.07
CA ILE A 196 -16.26 -14.51 -12.37
C ILE A 196 -16.01 -13.51 -13.49
N LYS A 197 -16.55 -12.31 -13.38
CA LYS A 197 -16.33 -11.23 -14.33
C LYS A 197 -14.84 -10.87 -14.48
N GLY A 198 -14.10 -10.86 -13.38
CA GLY A 198 -12.65 -10.66 -13.37
C GLY A 198 -11.91 -11.75 -14.14
N ALA A 199 -12.25 -13.02 -13.92
CA ALA A 199 -11.65 -14.16 -14.61
C ALA A 199 -11.94 -14.14 -16.12
N ILE A 200 -13.17 -13.87 -16.51
CA ILE A 200 -13.56 -13.75 -17.93
C ILE A 200 -12.80 -12.57 -18.57
N SER A 201 -12.77 -11.41 -17.91
CA SER A 201 -12.08 -10.21 -18.40
C SER A 201 -10.56 -10.37 -18.50
N SER A 202 -9.96 -11.25 -17.70
CA SER A 202 -8.52 -11.57 -17.78
C SER A 202 -8.16 -12.45 -18.98
N GLY A 203 -9.16 -13.01 -19.69
CA GLY A 203 -8.97 -13.85 -20.88
C GLY A 203 -8.94 -15.32 -20.60
N ALA A 204 -9.34 -15.79 -19.41
CA ALA A 204 -9.52 -17.22 -19.11
C ALA A 204 -10.45 -17.86 -20.14
N GLY A 205 -10.06 -19.00 -20.69
CA GLY A 205 -10.81 -19.66 -21.76
C GLY A 205 -11.99 -20.48 -21.27
N PHE A 206 -11.89 -21.01 -20.05
CA PHE A 206 -12.94 -21.77 -19.37
C PHE A 206 -13.00 -21.37 -17.90
N VAL A 207 -14.12 -20.85 -17.47
CA VAL A 207 -14.34 -20.43 -16.09
C VAL A 207 -15.36 -21.37 -15.46
N ALA A 208 -14.88 -22.21 -14.54
CA ALA A 208 -15.70 -23.05 -13.68
C ALA A 208 -15.90 -22.34 -12.33
N ALA A 209 -17.05 -22.52 -11.71
CA ALA A 209 -17.35 -21.89 -10.44
C ALA A 209 -18.07 -22.82 -9.46
N ILE A 210 -17.67 -22.76 -8.20
CA ILE A 210 -18.35 -23.34 -7.05
C ILE A 210 -18.89 -22.19 -6.23
N LEU A 211 -20.20 -22.12 -6.10
CA LEU A 211 -20.91 -20.93 -5.62
C LEU A 211 -21.97 -21.33 -4.59
N PRO A 212 -22.40 -20.41 -3.72
CA PRO A 212 -23.58 -20.62 -2.88
C PRO A 212 -24.80 -20.99 -3.73
N ASP A 213 -25.69 -21.83 -3.19
CA ASP A 213 -26.84 -22.36 -3.93
C ASP A 213 -27.71 -21.26 -4.58
N LEU A 214 -27.98 -20.18 -3.86
CA LEU A 214 -28.73 -19.04 -4.39
C LEU A 214 -28.03 -18.41 -5.60
N VAL A 215 -26.73 -18.16 -5.50
CA VAL A 215 -25.91 -17.55 -6.57
C VAL A 215 -25.83 -18.47 -7.77
N SER A 216 -25.63 -19.79 -7.54
CA SER A 216 -25.52 -20.79 -8.57
C SER A 216 -26.74 -20.87 -9.48
N LYS A 217 -27.92 -20.58 -8.95
CA LYS A 217 -29.19 -20.57 -9.69
C LYS A 217 -29.38 -19.32 -10.55
N LEU A 218 -28.75 -18.22 -10.22
CA LEU A 218 -28.98 -16.91 -10.84
C LEU A 218 -27.82 -16.42 -11.70
N ILE A 219 -26.61 -16.92 -11.49
CA ILE A 219 -25.40 -16.39 -12.10
C ILE A 219 -25.44 -16.42 -13.64
N TRP A 220 -26.08 -17.41 -14.23
CA TRP A 220 -26.21 -17.56 -15.67
C TRP A 220 -26.97 -16.40 -16.35
N GLN A 221 -27.77 -15.64 -15.60
CA GLN A 221 -28.49 -14.47 -16.13
C GLN A 221 -27.56 -13.29 -16.40
N VAL A 222 -26.43 -13.21 -15.66
CA VAL A 222 -25.48 -12.08 -15.74
C VAL A 222 -24.14 -12.50 -16.32
N GLU A 223 -23.72 -13.75 -16.09
CA GLU A 223 -22.45 -14.31 -16.59
C GLU A 223 -22.71 -15.71 -17.21
N PRO A 224 -23.32 -15.78 -18.39
CA PRO A 224 -23.68 -17.05 -19.04
C PRO A 224 -22.46 -17.87 -19.48
N GLU A 225 -21.27 -17.28 -19.51
CA GLU A 225 -20.02 -17.95 -19.87
C GLU A 225 -19.45 -18.79 -18.72
N ALA A 226 -19.90 -18.55 -17.48
CA ALA A 226 -19.43 -19.30 -16.31
C ALA A 226 -20.16 -20.64 -16.18
N VAL A 227 -19.40 -21.70 -15.92
CA VAL A 227 -19.93 -23.05 -15.71
C VAL A 227 -19.96 -23.35 -14.21
N VAL A 228 -21.15 -23.49 -13.64
CA VAL A 228 -21.29 -23.93 -12.24
C VAL A 228 -21.03 -25.41 -12.13
N VAL A 229 -19.95 -25.80 -11.44
CA VAL A 229 -19.50 -27.18 -11.27
C VAL A 229 -19.76 -27.73 -9.87
N GLY A 230 -20.14 -26.88 -8.93
CA GLY A 230 -20.44 -27.26 -7.55
C GLY A 230 -21.16 -26.19 -6.78
N LYS A 231 -21.57 -26.52 -5.55
CA LYS A 231 -22.28 -25.60 -4.66
C LYS A 231 -21.62 -25.56 -3.30
N LEU A 232 -21.63 -24.36 -2.70
CA LEU A 232 -21.22 -24.14 -1.33
C LEU A 232 -22.46 -24.18 -0.43
N SER A 233 -22.39 -24.93 0.65
CA SER A 233 -23.32 -24.83 1.76
C SER A 233 -22.99 -23.60 2.62
N SER A 234 -23.95 -23.18 3.45
CA SER A 234 -23.80 -22.02 4.33
C SER A 234 -23.87 -22.44 5.79
N ASP A 235 -23.08 -21.75 6.62
CA ASP A 235 -23.22 -21.82 8.07
C ASP A 235 -24.43 -20.96 8.54
N PRO A 236 -24.85 -21.05 9.83
CA PRO A 236 -25.96 -20.26 10.36
C PRO A 236 -25.78 -18.74 10.24
N ASN A 237 -24.56 -18.26 10.05
CA ASN A 237 -24.22 -16.86 9.85
C ASN A 237 -24.23 -16.44 8.38
N GLY A 238 -24.54 -17.35 7.46
CA GLY A 238 -24.54 -17.12 6.03
C GLY A 238 -23.14 -17.05 5.38
N ASN A 239 -22.08 -17.53 6.07
CA ASN A 239 -20.78 -17.74 5.47
C ASN A 239 -20.74 -19.08 4.71
N SER A 240 -19.94 -19.18 3.68
CA SER A 240 -19.78 -20.43 2.94
C SER A 240 -18.90 -21.42 3.68
N ILE A 241 -19.27 -22.70 3.60
CA ILE A 241 -18.49 -23.85 4.07
C ILE A 241 -17.74 -24.42 2.88
N LEU A 242 -16.41 -24.46 2.97
CA LEU A 242 -15.53 -24.84 1.86
C LEU A 242 -15.14 -26.30 1.89
N PHE A 243 -14.76 -26.80 3.06
CA PHE A 243 -14.07 -28.08 3.21
C PHE A 243 -14.78 -29.24 2.52
N ASP A 244 -16.09 -29.34 2.68
CA ASP A 244 -16.87 -30.40 2.07
C ASP A 244 -16.94 -30.26 0.54
N ALA A 245 -17.04 -29.04 0.04
CA ALA A 245 -17.05 -28.77 -1.39
C ALA A 245 -15.70 -29.07 -2.07
N LEU A 246 -14.59 -28.95 -1.34
CA LEU A 246 -13.24 -29.20 -1.88
C LEU A 246 -12.94 -30.69 -2.08
N LYS A 247 -13.52 -31.56 -1.25
CA LYS A 247 -13.26 -33.01 -1.31
C LYS A 247 -13.69 -33.66 -2.62
N ASP A 248 -14.73 -33.16 -3.26
CA ASP A 248 -15.34 -33.71 -4.45
C ASP A 248 -14.75 -33.16 -5.75
N ILE A 249 -13.68 -32.32 -5.64
CA ILE A 249 -13.09 -31.62 -6.78
C ILE A 249 -11.84 -32.35 -7.26
N ASP A 250 -11.83 -32.70 -8.55
CA ASP A 250 -10.60 -33.06 -9.23
C ASP A 250 -9.88 -31.81 -9.74
N PHE A 251 -8.94 -31.34 -8.93
CA PHE A 251 -8.15 -30.14 -9.23
C PHE A 251 -7.26 -30.29 -10.46
N SER A 252 -6.93 -31.51 -10.89
CA SER A 252 -6.12 -31.76 -12.09
C SER A 252 -6.76 -31.29 -13.39
N ASN A 253 -8.05 -31.03 -13.36
CA ASN A 253 -8.81 -30.50 -14.49
C ASN A 253 -8.65 -28.98 -14.70
N TYR A 254 -7.95 -28.27 -13.80
CA TYR A 254 -7.84 -26.81 -13.82
C TYR A 254 -6.38 -26.37 -13.83
N ASP A 255 -6.10 -25.31 -14.59
CA ASP A 255 -4.77 -24.70 -14.68
C ASP A 255 -4.54 -23.67 -13.59
N SER A 256 -5.62 -23.11 -13.03
CA SER A 256 -5.56 -22.13 -11.93
C SER A 256 -6.81 -22.20 -11.05
N ILE A 257 -6.64 -21.83 -9.78
CA ILE A 257 -7.70 -21.82 -8.79
C ILE A 257 -7.69 -20.46 -8.07
N VAL A 258 -8.86 -19.88 -7.93
CA VAL A 258 -9.10 -18.68 -7.11
C VAL A 258 -10.09 -19.05 -6.01
N ILE A 259 -9.68 -18.89 -4.77
CA ILE A 259 -10.51 -19.21 -3.61
C ILE A 259 -10.51 -18.03 -2.62
N GLY A 260 -11.66 -17.75 -2.03
CA GLY A 260 -11.77 -16.80 -0.92
C GLY A 260 -12.65 -15.59 -1.12
N PRO A 261 -12.77 -14.97 -2.31
CA PRO A 261 -13.56 -13.74 -2.43
C PRO A 261 -14.99 -13.93 -1.95
N GLY A 262 -15.36 -13.22 -0.86
CA GLY A 262 -16.73 -13.18 -0.34
C GLY A 262 -17.25 -14.45 0.34
N ILE A 263 -16.41 -15.41 0.68
CA ILE A 263 -16.86 -16.64 1.36
C ILE A 263 -17.25 -16.44 2.82
N GLY A 264 -16.87 -15.32 3.42
CA GLY A 264 -17.03 -15.05 4.84
C GLY A 264 -15.90 -15.62 5.68
N LEU A 265 -16.01 -15.51 6.99
CA LEU A 265 -15.03 -15.99 7.93
C LEU A 265 -15.65 -17.10 8.81
N ASN A 266 -15.19 -18.33 8.58
CA ASN A 266 -15.40 -19.48 9.44
C ASN A 266 -14.01 -20.08 9.68
N GLU A 267 -13.41 -19.76 10.85
CA GLU A 267 -11.99 -20.05 11.12
C GLU A 267 -11.70 -21.55 11.05
N ASP A 268 -12.57 -22.39 11.65
CA ASP A 268 -12.38 -23.84 11.68
C ASP A 268 -12.46 -24.48 10.29
N ASP A 269 -13.39 -24.03 9.46
CA ASP A 269 -13.55 -24.53 8.09
C ASP A 269 -12.40 -24.05 7.20
N TRP A 270 -11.96 -22.79 7.39
CA TRP A 270 -10.85 -22.22 6.64
C TRP A 270 -9.53 -22.92 6.94
N GLU A 271 -9.25 -23.23 8.22
CA GLU A 271 -8.05 -23.97 8.61
C GLU A 271 -8.03 -25.36 7.97
N LYS A 272 -9.12 -26.13 8.10
CA LYS A 272 -9.25 -27.47 7.47
C LYS A 272 -9.12 -27.40 5.95
N SER A 273 -9.75 -26.42 5.32
CA SER A 273 -9.71 -26.23 3.87
C SER A 273 -8.30 -25.90 3.37
N THR A 274 -7.58 -25.04 4.10
CA THR A 274 -6.21 -24.67 3.77
C THR A 274 -5.24 -25.85 3.92
N GLN A 275 -5.39 -26.64 4.99
CA GLN A 275 -4.59 -27.85 5.19
C GLN A 275 -4.83 -28.92 4.10
N TYR A 276 -6.04 -28.96 3.55
CA TYR A 276 -6.39 -29.90 2.48
C TYR A 276 -5.81 -29.47 1.11
N LEU A 277 -5.64 -28.19 0.88
CA LEU A 277 -5.14 -27.61 -0.39
C LEU A 277 -3.61 -27.57 -0.48
N LEU A 278 -2.90 -27.57 0.65
CA LEU A 278 -1.43 -27.56 0.74
C LEU A 278 -0.85 -28.97 0.72
#